data_cfea6282f1be35bd5e4509fb6bb9e1e1
#
_entry.id   cfea6282f1be35bd5e4509fb6bb9e1e1
#
_cell.length_a   1.000
_cell.length_b   1.000
_cell.length_c   1.000
_cell.angle_alpha   90.00
_cell.angle_beta   90.00
_cell.angle_gamma   90.00
#
_symmetry.space_group_name_H-M   'P 1'
#
loop_
_entity.id
_entity.type
_entity.pdbx_description
1 polymer ?
#
loop_
_entity_poly.entity_id
_entity_poly.type
_entity_poly.pdbx_seq_one_letter_code
_entity_poly.pdbx_strand_id
1 'polypeptide(L)'
;MSTYTMRGDELYDTRNRRIAHMRGEDIYDNDNQVVATIRGNNLFDSNNNKMMTLRGSQIYDAGNKRVASVSDAQKSINGIFAGMLAVALWYCFIRE
;
A
#
# COMPACT_ATOMS: atom_id res chain seq x y z
N MET A 1 -8.23 -17.47 8.81
CA MET A 1 -7.01 -16.79 8.39
C MET A 1 -7.12 -15.28 8.63
N SER A 2 -6.10 -14.73 9.24
CA SER A 2 -6.13 -13.30 9.59
C SER A 2 -5.79 -12.44 8.38
N THR A 3 -6.49 -11.33 8.27
CA THR A 3 -6.22 -10.36 7.22
C THR A 3 -6.01 -8.98 7.85
N TYR A 4 -5.37 -8.11 7.10
CA TYR A 4 -5.28 -6.71 7.49
C TYR A 4 -6.61 -6.04 7.23
N THR A 5 -6.89 -4.97 7.95
CA THR A 5 -8.17 -4.27 7.83
C THR A 5 -7.95 -2.78 7.64
N MET A 6 -8.65 -2.21 6.67
CA MET A 6 -8.65 -0.78 6.43
C MET A 6 -9.90 -0.18 7.03
N ARG A 7 -9.74 0.85 7.89
CA ARG A 7 -10.85 1.58 8.49
C ARG A 7 -10.64 3.06 8.24
N GLY A 8 -11.44 3.61 7.33
CA GLY A 8 -11.24 4.98 6.92
C GLY A 8 -9.85 5.14 6.31
N ASP A 9 -9.02 5.98 6.90
CA ASP A 9 -7.67 6.25 6.43
C ASP A 9 -6.61 5.48 7.21
N GLU A 10 -7.01 4.50 8.01
CA GLU A 10 -6.09 3.78 8.90
C GLU A 10 -6.05 2.31 8.57
N LEU A 11 -4.85 1.74 8.58
CA LEU A 11 -4.62 0.33 8.34
C LEU A 11 -4.29 -0.38 9.65
N TYR A 12 -4.99 -1.48 9.90
CA TYR A 12 -4.81 -2.29 11.10
C TYR A 12 -4.25 -3.65 10.72
N ASP A 13 -3.38 -4.19 11.56
CA ASP A 13 -2.79 -5.49 11.32
C ASP A 13 -3.75 -6.60 11.74
N THR A 14 -3.25 -7.84 11.67
CA THR A 14 -4.07 -9.02 11.99
C THR A 14 -4.43 -9.11 13.47
N ARG A 15 -3.76 -8.31 14.32
CA ARG A 15 -4.02 -8.25 15.76
C ARG A 15 -4.82 -7.00 16.14
N ASN A 16 -5.38 -6.32 15.14
CA ASN A 16 -6.21 -5.14 15.35
C ASN A 16 -5.42 -3.94 15.91
N ARG A 17 -4.14 -3.85 15.56
CA ARG A 17 -3.32 -2.70 15.93
C ARG A 17 -3.08 -1.83 14.71
N ARG A 18 -3.19 -0.52 14.89
CA ARG A 18 -2.94 0.40 13.77
C ARG A 18 -1.45 0.39 13.44
N ILE A 19 -1.14 0.17 12.17
CA ILE A 19 0.24 0.15 11.70
C ILE A 19 0.54 1.25 10.71
N ALA A 20 -0.50 1.87 10.14
CA ALA A 20 -0.30 2.91 9.13
C ALA A 20 -1.54 3.77 9.01
N HIS A 21 -1.36 4.97 8.47
CA HIS A 21 -2.49 5.81 8.10
C HIS A 21 -2.11 6.68 6.91
N MET A 22 -3.13 7.26 6.27
CA MET A 22 -2.94 8.11 5.10
C MET A 22 -3.39 9.52 5.37
N ARG A 23 -2.69 10.47 4.76
CA ARG A 23 -3.11 11.87 4.72
C ARG A 23 -2.87 12.36 3.30
N GLY A 24 -3.97 12.66 2.59
CA GLY A 24 -3.84 13.04 1.20
C GLY A 24 -3.21 11.91 0.42
N GLU A 25 -2.05 12.16 -0.17
CA GLU A 25 -1.35 11.16 -0.96
C GLU A 25 -0.21 10.50 -0.21
N ASP A 26 0.02 10.90 1.05
CA ASP A 26 1.14 10.36 1.83
C ASP A 26 0.70 9.23 2.72
N ILE A 27 1.56 8.22 2.83
CA ILE A 27 1.35 7.08 3.71
C ILE A 27 2.30 7.22 4.90
N TYR A 28 1.73 7.19 6.10
CA TYR A 28 2.48 7.33 7.35
C TYR A 28 2.52 6.01 8.09
N ASP A 29 3.64 5.75 8.78
CA ASP A 29 3.71 4.60 9.66
C ASP A 29 3.13 4.96 11.03
N ASN A 30 3.24 4.03 11.99
CA ASN A 30 2.67 4.23 13.31
C ASN A 30 3.45 5.25 14.15
N ASP A 31 4.64 5.61 13.72
CA ASP A 31 5.45 6.66 14.36
C ASP A 31 5.24 8.01 13.71
N ASN A 32 4.23 8.11 12.84
CA ASN A 32 3.86 9.36 12.19
C ASN A 32 4.89 9.87 11.20
N GLN A 33 5.65 8.96 10.63
CA GLN A 33 6.66 9.29 9.62
C GLN A 33 6.17 8.87 8.25
N VAL A 34 6.44 9.70 7.25
CA VAL A 34 6.07 9.36 5.87
C VAL A 34 6.95 8.22 5.37
N VAL A 35 6.32 7.13 4.94
CA VAL A 35 7.05 6.00 4.37
C VAL A 35 6.93 5.95 2.87
N ALA A 36 5.88 6.53 2.31
CA ALA A 36 5.66 6.51 0.86
C ALA A 36 4.66 7.58 0.46
N THR A 37 4.65 7.90 -0.84
CA THR A 37 3.72 8.86 -1.42
C THR A 37 3.17 8.28 -2.72
N ILE A 38 1.86 8.40 -2.90
CA ILE A 38 1.18 7.96 -4.12
C ILE A 38 1.09 9.14 -5.08
N ARG A 39 1.56 8.94 -6.32
CA ARG A 39 1.42 9.94 -7.37
C ARG A 39 0.89 9.27 -8.61
N GLY A 40 -0.41 9.46 -8.89
CA GLY A 40 -1.05 8.79 -10.01
C GLY A 40 -0.99 7.28 -9.81
N ASN A 41 -0.31 6.59 -10.70
CA ASN A 41 -0.17 5.13 -10.62
C ASN A 41 1.20 4.71 -10.12
N ASN A 42 1.95 5.64 -9.53
CA ASN A 42 3.30 5.37 -9.04
C ASN A 42 3.36 5.53 -7.53
N LEU A 43 4.19 4.73 -6.91
CA LEU A 43 4.45 4.83 -5.48
C LEU A 43 5.91 5.24 -5.28
N PHE A 44 6.13 6.29 -4.49
CA PHE A 44 7.47 6.81 -4.20
C PHE A 44 7.79 6.64 -2.73
N ASP A 45 9.05 6.38 -2.42
CA ASP A 45 9.48 6.28 -1.02
C ASP A 45 9.72 7.68 -0.43
N SER A 46 10.16 7.72 0.83
CA SER A 46 10.37 8.99 1.53
C SER A 46 11.53 9.79 0.95
N ASN A 47 12.39 9.15 0.16
CA ASN A 47 13.49 9.83 -0.53
C ASN A 47 13.14 10.22 -1.96
N ASN A 48 11.86 10.09 -2.31
CA ASN A 48 11.34 10.44 -3.63
C ASN A 48 11.83 9.52 -4.75
N ASN A 49 12.16 8.28 -4.41
CA ASN A 49 12.52 7.26 -5.39
C ASN A 49 11.30 6.42 -5.71
N LYS A 50 11.07 6.17 -6.99
CA LYS A 50 9.94 5.35 -7.39
C LYS A 50 10.15 3.91 -6.95
N MET A 51 9.16 3.36 -6.22
CA MET A 51 9.22 2.01 -5.71
C MET A 51 8.47 1.03 -6.59
N MET A 52 7.32 1.43 -7.12
CA MET A 52 6.52 0.57 -7.96
C MET A 52 5.58 1.39 -8.84
N THR A 53 5.04 0.74 -9.86
CA THR A 53 4.06 1.31 -10.77
C THR A 53 2.90 0.33 -10.94
N LEU A 54 1.69 0.86 -10.93
CA LEU A 54 0.49 0.10 -11.23
C LEU A 54 0.12 0.31 -12.69
N ARG A 55 -0.01 -0.78 -13.45
CA ARG A 55 -0.43 -0.73 -14.84
C ARG A 55 -1.63 -1.63 -15.02
N GLY A 56 -2.80 -1.02 -15.20
CA GLY A 56 -4.03 -1.78 -15.26
C GLY A 56 -4.22 -2.51 -13.95
N SER A 57 -4.20 -3.84 -13.99
CA SER A 57 -4.36 -4.64 -12.79
C SER A 57 -3.07 -5.31 -12.34
N GLN A 58 -1.92 -4.88 -12.87
CA GLN A 58 -0.63 -5.51 -12.58
C GLN A 58 0.28 -4.53 -11.86
N ILE A 59 1.07 -5.06 -10.93
CA ILE A 59 2.02 -4.29 -10.13
C ILE A 59 3.43 -4.58 -10.63
N TYR A 60 4.19 -3.52 -10.92
CA TYR A 60 5.58 -3.62 -11.37
C TYR A 60 6.50 -2.93 -10.39
N ASP A 61 7.67 -3.50 -10.15
CA ASP A 61 8.65 -2.90 -9.26
C ASP A 61 9.42 -1.78 -9.99
N ALA A 62 10.41 -1.19 -9.29
CA ALA A 62 11.19 -0.09 -9.86
C ALA A 62 12.00 -0.53 -11.07
N GLY A 63 12.32 -1.82 -11.16
CA GLY A 63 13.04 -2.38 -12.30
C GLY A 63 12.13 -2.82 -13.43
N ASN A 64 10.86 -2.46 -13.35
CA ASN A 64 9.85 -2.78 -14.37
C ASN A 64 9.56 -4.28 -14.48
N LYS A 65 9.71 -5.01 -13.38
CA LYS A 65 9.36 -6.42 -13.31
C LYS A 65 8.01 -6.57 -12.63
N ARG A 66 7.17 -7.42 -13.19
CA ARG A 66 5.87 -7.71 -12.58
C ARG A 66 6.07 -8.48 -11.27
N VAL A 67 5.48 -7.98 -10.18
CA VAL A 67 5.62 -8.63 -8.88
C VAL A 67 4.31 -9.23 -8.37
N ALA A 68 3.15 -8.68 -8.78
CA ALA A 68 1.85 -9.16 -8.31
C ALA A 68 0.74 -8.50 -9.11
N SER A 69 -0.51 -8.81 -8.74
CA SER A 69 -1.68 -8.17 -9.29
C SER A 69 -2.42 -7.40 -8.21
N VAL A 70 -3.31 -6.50 -8.63
CA VAL A 70 -4.16 -5.75 -7.70
C VAL A 70 -4.99 -6.71 -6.86
N SER A 71 -5.49 -7.80 -7.44
CA SER A 71 -6.30 -8.73 -6.68
C SER A 71 -5.51 -9.41 -5.57
N ASP A 72 -4.21 -9.63 -5.76
CA ASP A 72 -3.36 -10.17 -4.70
C ASP A 72 -3.30 -9.23 -3.51
N ALA A 73 -3.15 -7.93 -3.79
CA ALA A 73 -3.11 -6.92 -2.73
C ALA A 73 -4.46 -6.83 -2.02
N GLN A 74 -5.54 -6.83 -2.79
CA GLN A 74 -6.88 -6.68 -2.21
C GLN A 74 -7.28 -7.88 -1.35
N LYS A 75 -6.79 -9.05 -1.67
CA LYS A 75 -7.07 -10.24 -0.86
C LYS A 75 -6.49 -10.16 0.53
N SER A 76 -5.45 -9.36 0.71
CA SER A 76 -4.76 -9.25 1.98
C SER A 76 -5.33 -8.18 2.90
N ILE A 77 -6.22 -7.32 2.38
CA ILE A 77 -6.75 -6.19 3.15
C ILE A 77 -8.27 -6.16 3.05
N ASN A 78 -8.93 -6.25 4.20
CA ASN A 78 -10.38 -6.08 4.29
C ASN A 78 -10.75 -4.60 4.30
N GLY A 79 -11.88 -4.28 3.68
CA GLY A 79 -12.45 -2.95 3.78
C GLY A 79 -11.84 -1.90 2.89
N ILE A 80 -11.08 -2.31 1.89
CA ILE A 80 -10.42 -1.38 0.98
C ILE A 80 -11.06 -1.47 -0.41
N PHE A 81 -11.25 -0.33 -1.04
CA PHE A 81 -11.95 -0.28 -2.34
C PHE A 81 -11.09 0.27 -3.46
N ALA A 82 -10.19 1.20 -3.16
CA ALA A 82 -9.37 1.82 -4.20
C ALA A 82 -8.18 0.94 -4.52
N GLY A 83 -8.02 0.59 -5.79
CA GLY A 83 -6.96 -0.30 -6.21
C GLY A 83 -5.56 0.20 -5.86
N MET A 84 -5.28 1.49 -6.15
CA MET A 84 -3.96 2.03 -5.90
C MET A 84 -3.63 2.07 -4.41
N LEU A 85 -4.60 2.41 -3.57
CA LEU A 85 -4.39 2.45 -2.13
C LEU A 85 -4.10 1.06 -1.58
N ALA A 86 -4.86 0.06 -2.02
CA ALA A 86 -4.63 -1.31 -1.62
C ALA A 86 -3.22 -1.78 -1.99
N VAL A 87 -2.82 -1.48 -3.22
CA VAL A 87 -1.52 -1.88 -3.73
C VAL A 87 -0.40 -1.20 -2.94
N ALA A 88 -0.55 0.10 -2.67
CA ALA A 88 0.47 0.85 -1.97
C ALA A 88 0.67 0.33 -0.54
N LEU A 89 -0.42 0.10 0.19
CA LEU A 89 -0.35 -0.42 1.55
C LEU A 89 0.18 -1.84 1.58
N TRP A 90 -0.25 -2.66 0.64
CA TRP A 90 0.25 -4.02 0.54
C TRP A 90 1.76 -4.03 0.27
N TYR A 91 2.21 -3.18 -0.63
CA TYR A 91 3.62 -3.13 -1.01
C TYR A 91 4.50 -2.67 0.16
N CYS A 92 4.02 -1.67 0.92
CA CYS A 92 4.82 -1.09 2.01
C CYS A 92 4.84 -1.94 3.27
N PHE A 93 3.73 -2.60 3.60
CA PHE A 93 3.57 -3.20 4.93
C PHE A 93 3.31 -4.70 4.93
N ILE A 94 2.74 -5.24 3.87
CA ILE A 94 2.25 -6.61 3.88
C ILE A 94 3.12 -7.54 3.04
N ARG A 95 3.58 -7.06 1.90
CA ARG A 95 4.44 -7.85 1.01
C ARG A 95 5.76 -8.16 1.69
N GLU A 96 6.20 -9.37 1.51
CA GLU A 96 7.51 -9.76 2.03
C GLU A 96 8.51 -9.98 0.93
#